data_303ad88b774b82a6a8e64519bc2a37ec
#
_entry.id   303ad88b774b82a6a8e64519bc2a37ec
#
_cell.length_a   1.000
_cell.length_b   1.000
_cell.length_c   1.000
_cell.angle_alpha   90.00
_cell.angle_beta   90.00
_cell.angle_gamma   90.00
#
_symmetry.space_group_name_H-M   'P 1'
#
loop_
_entity.id
_entity.type
_entity.pdbx_description
1 polymer ?
#
loop_
_entity_poly.entity_id
_entity_poly.type
_entity_poly.pdbx_seq_one_letter_code
_entity_poly.pdbx_strand_id
1 'polypeptide(L)'
;MVKPERKFMEAAIEEAKNARQRGDYAFGAIVVRGDEIIARATNRSKIDKDVTQHAEVVAIREASRKLGTRYLEQCILYTTHEPCPMCAGAAVWANMQGVVSGAKIEDISNYSLKNRNAEWKWRVINIPAREILSRGDPKVEIVEEFMRDECCSLFHSS
;
A
#
# COMPACT_ATOMS: atom_id res chain seq x y z
N MET A 1 19.65 4.49 0.24
CA MET A 1 18.89 3.86 1.35
C MET A 1 17.62 4.65 1.62
N VAL A 2 16.48 3.98 1.68
CA VAL A 2 15.20 4.62 1.96
C VAL A 2 15.14 5.02 3.44
N LYS A 3 14.85 6.29 3.70
CA LYS A 3 14.65 6.82 5.06
C LYS A 3 13.18 7.18 5.22
N PRO A 4 12.41 6.38 5.96
CA PRO A 4 10.98 6.64 6.08
C PRO A 4 10.70 7.91 6.89
N GLU A 5 9.65 8.65 6.50
CA GLU A 5 9.22 9.86 7.18
C GLU A 5 7.77 9.73 7.63
N ARG A 6 7.52 10.10 8.90
CA ARG A 6 6.19 10.00 9.48
C ARG A 6 5.13 10.76 8.70
N LYS A 7 5.46 11.96 8.23
CA LYS A 7 4.49 12.81 7.51
C LYS A 7 3.89 12.11 6.28
N PHE A 8 4.69 11.28 5.60
CA PHE A 8 4.22 10.56 4.41
C PHE A 8 3.35 9.35 4.78
N MET A 9 3.72 8.60 5.83
CA MET A 9 2.84 7.53 6.29
C MET A 9 1.53 8.10 6.87
N GLU A 10 1.58 9.24 7.53
CA GLU A 10 0.38 9.92 8.01
C GLU A 10 -0.56 10.29 6.84
N ALA A 11 0.01 10.73 5.73
CA ALA A 11 -0.79 11.01 4.52
C ALA A 11 -1.43 9.72 3.97
N ALA A 12 -0.70 8.60 3.96
CA ALA A 12 -1.26 7.32 3.55
C ALA A 12 -2.37 6.85 4.50
N ILE A 13 -2.20 7.05 5.80
CA ILE A 13 -3.21 6.74 6.82
C ILE A 13 -4.47 7.57 6.58
N GLU A 14 -4.34 8.84 6.25
CA GLU A 14 -5.49 9.70 5.92
C GLU A 14 -6.25 9.14 4.72
N GLU A 15 -5.55 8.69 3.70
CA GLU A 15 -6.19 8.05 2.54
C GLU A 15 -6.90 6.74 2.92
N ALA A 16 -6.35 5.98 3.85
CA ALA A 16 -7.03 4.78 4.37
C ALA A 16 -8.35 5.14 5.08
N LYS A 17 -8.35 6.22 5.87
CA LYS A 17 -9.57 6.72 6.52
C LYS A 17 -10.58 7.19 5.48
N ASN A 18 -10.13 7.86 4.42
CA ASN A 18 -11.00 8.29 3.32
C ASN A 18 -11.62 7.09 2.61
N ALA A 19 -10.85 6.02 2.38
CA ALA A 19 -11.37 4.78 1.79
C ALA A 19 -12.52 4.22 2.62
N ARG A 20 -12.34 4.13 3.94
CA ARG A 20 -13.38 3.64 4.84
C ARG A 20 -14.65 4.51 4.78
N GLN A 21 -14.48 5.82 4.77
CA GLN A 21 -15.63 6.75 4.67
C GLN A 21 -16.41 6.56 3.37
N ARG A 22 -15.76 6.10 2.33
CA ARG A 22 -16.40 5.82 1.04
C ARG A 22 -16.99 4.41 0.95
N GLY A 23 -16.88 3.61 2.01
CA GLY A 23 -17.41 2.26 2.05
C GLY A 23 -16.48 1.19 1.50
N ASP A 24 -15.21 1.48 1.39
CA ASP A 24 -14.19 0.51 0.97
C ASP A 24 -13.29 0.10 2.14
N TYR A 25 -12.39 -0.84 1.91
CA TYR A 25 -11.41 -1.23 2.94
C TYR A 25 -10.49 -0.06 3.30
N ALA A 26 -10.14 0.03 4.58
CA ALA A 26 -9.30 1.11 5.11
C ALA A 26 -7.83 0.90 4.76
N PHE A 27 -7.50 0.96 3.49
CA PHE A 27 -6.13 0.92 2.96
C PHE A 27 -5.86 2.18 2.16
N GLY A 28 -4.71 2.77 2.38
CA GLY A 28 -4.27 3.96 1.69
C GLY A 28 -2.82 3.86 1.27
N ALA A 29 -2.48 4.56 0.21
CA ALA A 29 -1.12 4.60 -0.30
C ALA A 29 -0.83 5.94 -0.95
N ILE A 30 0.44 6.32 -0.94
CA ILE A 30 0.93 7.50 -1.66
C ILE A 30 2.23 7.17 -2.37
N VAL A 31 2.53 7.90 -3.42
CA VAL A 31 3.82 7.85 -4.11
C VAL A 31 4.52 9.18 -3.88
N VAL A 32 5.77 9.12 -3.43
CA VAL A 32 6.58 10.30 -3.08
C VAL A 32 7.84 10.30 -3.92
N ARG A 33 8.23 11.48 -4.41
CA ARG A 33 9.53 11.70 -5.05
C ARG A 33 10.19 12.90 -4.37
N GLY A 34 11.32 12.67 -3.70
CA GLY A 34 11.92 13.70 -2.86
C GLY A 34 10.98 14.08 -1.72
N ASP A 35 10.64 15.33 -1.61
CA ASP A 35 9.69 15.85 -0.62
C ASP A 35 8.28 16.05 -1.17
N GLU A 36 8.05 15.65 -2.41
CA GLU A 36 6.76 15.87 -3.08
C GLU A 36 5.92 14.62 -3.12
N ILE A 37 4.66 14.72 -2.70
CA ILE A 37 3.66 13.67 -2.89
C ILE A 37 3.15 13.77 -4.32
N ILE A 38 3.48 12.76 -5.14
CA ILE A 38 3.11 12.71 -6.55
C ILE A 38 1.67 12.21 -6.71
N ALA A 39 1.26 11.23 -5.90
CA ALA A 39 -0.07 10.64 -5.99
C ALA A 39 -0.55 10.21 -4.62
N ARG A 40 -1.86 10.31 -4.41
CA ARG A 40 -2.57 9.80 -3.22
C ARG A 40 -3.66 8.85 -3.68
N ALA A 41 -3.86 7.75 -2.97
CA ALA A 41 -4.85 6.77 -3.38
C ALA A 41 -5.53 6.09 -2.20
N THR A 42 -6.82 5.85 -2.39
CA THR A 42 -7.64 5.02 -1.50
C THR A 42 -7.81 3.64 -2.14
N ASN A 43 -8.03 2.60 -1.32
CA ASN A 43 -8.47 1.31 -1.84
C ASN A 43 -9.84 1.49 -2.49
N ARG A 44 -10.04 0.91 -3.68
CA ARG A 44 -11.27 1.08 -4.45
C ARG A 44 -11.84 -0.24 -4.97
N SER A 45 -11.34 -1.37 -4.48
CA SER A 45 -11.73 -2.68 -5.01
C SER A 45 -13.22 -2.98 -4.85
N LYS A 46 -13.84 -2.54 -3.75
CA LYS A 46 -15.28 -2.71 -3.54
C LYS A 46 -16.08 -1.72 -4.40
N ILE A 47 -15.73 -0.44 -4.35
CA ILE A 47 -16.46 0.63 -5.03
C ILE A 47 -16.44 0.41 -6.54
N ASP A 48 -15.28 0.12 -7.10
CA ASP A 48 -15.09 -0.06 -8.53
C ASP A 48 -15.40 -1.49 -9.00
N LYS A 49 -15.67 -2.41 -8.06
CA LYS A 49 -15.89 -3.84 -8.36
C LYS A 49 -14.76 -4.41 -9.20
N ASP A 50 -13.54 -4.11 -8.79
CA ASP A 50 -12.31 -4.44 -9.53
C ASP A 50 -11.24 -4.88 -8.54
N VAL A 51 -10.88 -6.16 -8.58
CA VAL A 51 -9.91 -6.76 -7.65
C VAL A 51 -8.50 -6.18 -7.79
N THR A 52 -8.19 -5.50 -8.89
CA THR A 52 -6.88 -4.87 -9.09
C THR A 52 -6.78 -3.49 -8.46
N GLN A 53 -7.88 -2.90 -8.02
CA GLN A 53 -7.92 -1.53 -7.49
C GLN A 53 -7.52 -1.46 -6.01
N HIS A 54 -6.39 -2.06 -5.67
CA HIS A 54 -5.74 -1.85 -4.39
C HIS A 54 -5.13 -0.45 -4.35
N ALA A 55 -5.06 0.15 -3.16
CA ALA A 55 -4.54 1.50 -3.00
C ALA A 55 -3.16 1.68 -3.64
N GLU A 56 -2.29 0.68 -3.50
CA GLU A 56 -0.93 0.72 -4.04
C GLU A 56 -0.94 0.77 -5.58
N VAL A 57 -1.74 -0.08 -6.23
CA VAL A 57 -1.86 -0.09 -7.69
C VAL A 57 -2.46 1.23 -8.18
N VAL A 58 -3.47 1.74 -7.48
CA VAL A 58 -4.09 3.02 -7.84
C VAL A 58 -3.06 4.16 -7.71
N ALA A 59 -2.27 4.18 -6.64
CA ALA A 59 -1.24 5.19 -6.44
C ALA A 59 -0.17 5.14 -7.54
N ILE A 60 0.30 3.95 -7.88
CA ILE A 60 1.30 3.76 -8.94
C ILE A 60 0.74 4.23 -10.28
N ARG A 61 -0.50 3.87 -10.59
CA ARG A 61 -1.17 4.27 -11.84
C ARG A 61 -1.28 5.79 -11.94
N GLU A 62 -1.73 6.45 -10.87
CA GLU A 62 -1.86 7.90 -10.85
C GLU A 62 -0.50 8.60 -10.94
N ALA A 63 0.51 8.09 -10.26
CA ALA A 63 1.87 8.65 -10.33
C ALA A 63 2.43 8.55 -11.76
N SER A 64 2.26 7.40 -12.40
CA SER A 64 2.70 7.19 -13.79
C SER A 64 2.00 8.15 -14.74
N ARG A 65 0.69 8.35 -14.54
CA ARG A 65 -0.09 9.28 -15.35
C ARG A 65 0.39 10.71 -15.15
N LYS A 66 0.61 11.12 -13.92
CA LYS A 66 1.05 12.48 -13.59
C LYS A 66 2.45 12.78 -14.11
N LEU A 67 3.37 11.82 -14.00
CA LEU A 67 4.76 11.99 -14.45
C LEU A 67 4.95 11.69 -15.94
N GLY A 68 3.95 11.12 -16.59
CA GLY A 68 4.00 10.81 -18.02
C GLY A 68 4.98 9.69 -18.36
N THR A 69 5.19 8.76 -17.44
CA THR A 69 6.12 7.65 -17.62
C THR A 69 5.65 6.41 -16.89
N ARG A 70 5.96 5.22 -17.44
CA ARG A 70 5.70 3.96 -16.75
C ARG A 70 6.73 3.65 -15.66
N TYR A 71 7.87 4.33 -15.67
CA TYR A 71 8.93 4.08 -14.70
C TYR A 71 8.93 5.18 -13.63
N LEU A 72 8.83 4.73 -12.38
CA LEU A 72 8.77 5.59 -11.21
C LEU A 72 10.10 5.54 -10.45
N GLU A 73 11.19 5.69 -11.20
CA GLU A 73 12.53 5.76 -10.63
C GLU A 73 12.60 6.93 -9.63
N GLN A 74 13.33 6.75 -8.55
CA GLN A 74 13.45 7.73 -7.47
C GLN A 74 12.14 7.98 -6.70
N CYS A 75 11.11 7.18 -6.95
CA CYS A 75 9.84 7.27 -6.23
C CYS A 75 9.76 6.20 -5.15
N ILE A 76 9.13 6.55 -4.04
CA ILE A 76 8.90 5.66 -2.90
C ILE A 76 7.40 5.52 -2.70
N LEU A 77 6.94 4.27 -2.56
CA LEU A 77 5.56 3.95 -2.24
C LEU A 77 5.42 3.85 -0.72
N TYR A 78 4.56 4.66 -0.13
CA TYR A 78 4.13 4.49 1.26
C TYR A 78 2.76 3.84 1.25
N THR A 79 2.61 2.77 2.00
CA THR A 79 1.35 2.05 2.08
C THR A 79 1.05 1.65 3.52
N THR A 80 -0.21 1.78 3.93
CA THR A 80 -0.63 1.46 5.30
C THR A 80 -0.59 -0.03 5.60
N HIS A 81 -0.57 -0.85 4.56
CA HIS A 81 -0.60 -2.31 4.66
C HIS A 81 0.49 -2.90 3.76
N GLU A 82 1.12 -3.97 4.22
CA GLU A 82 2.14 -4.67 3.44
C GLU A 82 1.59 -5.05 2.06
N PRO A 83 2.28 -4.67 0.95
CA PRO A 83 1.76 -4.95 -0.38
C PRO A 83 1.61 -6.45 -0.63
N CYS A 84 0.47 -6.84 -1.20
CA CYS A 84 0.28 -8.19 -1.70
C CYS A 84 1.20 -8.45 -2.91
N PRO A 85 1.33 -9.71 -3.38
CA PRO A 85 2.20 -9.99 -4.53
C PRO A 85 1.88 -9.17 -5.79
N MET A 86 0.60 -8.86 -6.04
CA MET A 86 0.22 -8.02 -7.17
C MET A 86 0.80 -6.61 -7.04
N CYS A 87 0.65 -6.00 -5.86
CA CYS A 87 1.12 -4.63 -5.62
C CYS A 87 2.64 -4.56 -5.53
N ALA A 88 3.26 -5.53 -4.87
CA ALA A 88 4.73 -5.63 -4.83
C ALA A 88 5.30 -5.82 -6.24
N GLY A 89 4.66 -6.67 -7.04
CA GLY A 89 5.03 -6.85 -8.45
C GLY A 89 4.91 -5.56 -9.24
N ALA A 90 3.84 -4.80 -9.01
CA ALA A 90 3.67 -3.50 -9.68
C ALA A 90 4.81 -2.53 -9.35
N ALA A 91 5.25 -2.49 -8.09
CA ALA A 91 6.38 -1.65 -7.68
C ALA A 91 7.67 -2.07 -8.39
N VAL A 92 7.91 -3.37 -8.56
CA VAL A 92 9.06 -3.89 -9.33
C VAL A 92 8.97 -3.47 -10.79
N TRP A 93 7.82 -3.69 -11.43
CA TRP A 93 7.62 -3.33 -12.84
C TRP A 93 7.75 -1.83 -13.07
N ALA A 94 7.33 -1.01 -12.09
CA ALA A 94 7.48 0.45 -12.17
C ALA A 94 8.90 0.91 -11.87
N ASN A 95 9.80 0.03 -11.50
CA ASN A 95 11.19 0.34 -11.20
C ASN A 95 11.32 1.34 -10.05
N MET A 96 10.49 1.20 -9.03
CA MET A 96 10.49 2.12 -7.89
C MET A 96 11.75 1.98 -7.05
N GLN A 97 12.12 3.04 -6.37
CA GLN A 97 13.28 3.05 -5.48
C GLN A 97 13.02 2.21 -4.22
N GLY A 98 11.84 2.30 -3.67
CA GLY A 98 11.53 1.59 -2.45
C GLY A 98 10.06 1.62 -2.07
N VAL A 99 9.75 0.82 -1.04
CA VAL A 99 8.43 0.72 -0.41
C VAL A 99 8.60 0.92 1.09
N VAL A 100 7.74 1.73 1.68
CA VAL A 100 7.60 1.85 3.14
C VAL A 100 6.21 1.32 3.51
N SER A 101 6.17 0.25 4.29
CA SER A 101 4.90 -0.37 4.67
C SER A 101 4.67 -0.33 6.17
N GLY A 102 3.40 -0.27 6.57
CA GLY A 102 2.97 -0.20 7.97
C GLY A 102 2.58 -1.56 8.54
N ALA A 103 1.31 -1.90 8.49
CA ALA A 103 0.81 -3.19 8.99
C ALA A 103 1.29 -4.34 8.12
N LYS A 104 1.51 -5.49 8.74
CA LYS A 104 1.97 -6.71 8.05
C LYS A 104 0.78 -7.53 7.55
N ILE A 105 1.02 -8.39 6.57
CA ILE A 105 0.01 -9.33 6.07
C ILE A 105 -0.58 -10.14 7.21
N GLU A 106 0.25 -10.62 8.15
CA GLU A 106 -0.22 -11.40 9.29
C GLU A 106 -1.14 -10.60 10.22
N ASP A 107 -0.97 -9.28 10.32
CA ASP A 107 -1.82 -8.44 11.16
C ASP A 107 -3.26 -8.45 10.68
N ILE A 108 -3.46 -8.28 9.38
CA ILE A 108 -4.81 -8.28 8.81
C ILE A 108 -5.39 -9.68 8.77
N SER A 109 -4.57 -10.70 8.52
CA SER A 109 -5.01 -12.09 8.57
C SER A 109 -5.53 -12.44 9.95
N ASN A 110 -4.80 -12.08 10.99
CA ASN A 110 -5.19 -12.34 12.36
C ASN A 110 -6.47 -11.58 12.72
N TYR A 111 -6.58 -10.33 12.32
CA TYR A 111 -7.80 -9.55 12.53
C TYR A 111 -9.00 -10.18 11.82
N SER A 112 -8.83 -10.56 10.57
CA SER A 112 -9.89 -11.19 9.77
C SER A 112 -10.37 -12.50 10.37
N LEU A 113 -9.46 -13.33 10.89
CA LEU A 113 -9.81 -14.59 11.54
C LEU A 113 -10.66 -14.39 12.80
N LYS A 114 -10.36 -13.33 13.58
CA LYS A 114 -11.08 -13.03 14.82
C LYS A 114 -12.40 -12.32 14.59
N ASN A 115 -12.55 -11.59 13.49
CA ASN A 115 -13.66 -10.69 13.24
C ASN A 115 -14.41 -11.02 11.96
N ARG A 116 -14.49 -12.31 11.59
CA ARG A 116 -15.19 -12.74 10.38
C ARG A 116 -16.65 -12.30 10.40
N ASN A 117 -17.01 -11.46 9.46
CA ASN A 117 -18.38 -11.11 9.18
C ASN A 117 -18.56 -10.95 7.66
N ALA A 118 -19.77 -10.67 7.20
CA ALA A 118 -20.07 -10.57 5.77
C ALA A 118 -19.29 -9.44 5.08
N GLU A 119 -18.90 -8.42 5.84
CA GLU A 119 -18.16 -7.26 5.32
C GLU A 119 -16.65 -7.51 5.26
N TRP A 120 -16.12 -8.33 6.17
CA TRP A 120 -14.70 -8.65 6.27
C TRP A 120 -14.42 -10.08 5.81
N LYS A 121 -14.62 -10.33 4.53
CA LYS A 121 -14.14 -11.58 3.89
C LYS A 121 -12.79 -11.29 3.24
N TRP A 122 -11.80 -11.01 4.07
CA TRP A 122 -10.46 -10.75 3.56
C TRP A 122 -9.74 -12.06 3.27
N ARG A 123 -9.23 -12.16 2.06
CA ARG A 123 -8.36 -13.27 1.65
C ARG A 123 -6.96 -12.72 1.50
N VAL A 124 -5.96 -13.53 1.82
CA VAL A 124 -4.55 -13.14 1.68
C VAL A 124 -3.82 -14.14 0.80
N ILE A 125 -2.86 -13.63 0.06
CA ILE A 125 -1.82 -14.45 -0.56
C ILE A 125 -0.65 -14.38 0.39
N ASN A 126 -0.32 -15.48 1.04
CA ASN A 126 0.67 -15.50 2.11
C ASN A 126 2.10 -15.56 1.56
N ILE A 127 2.50 -14.54 0.83
CA ILE A 127 3.86 -14.33 0.34
C ILE A 127 4.29 -12.94 0.81
N PRO A 128 5.34 -12.83 1.63
CA PRO A 128 5.80 -11.52 2.11
C PRO A 128 6.26 -10.62 0.97
N ALA A 129 5.94 -9.33 1.07
CA ALA A 129 6.34 -8.36 0.06
C ALA A 129 7.86 -8.38 -0.19
N ARG A 130 8.66 -8.51 0.87
CA ARG A 130 10.12 -8.56 0.76
C ARG A 130 10.61 -9.67 -0.17
N GLU A 131 9.90 -10.78 -0.25
CA GLU A 131 10.26 -11.89 -1.14
C GLU A 131 10.12 -11.48 -2.61
N ILE A 132 9.03 -10.86 -2.97
CA ILE A 132 8.80 -10.36 -4.32
C ILE A 132 9.82 -9.25 -4.67
N LEU A 133 9.95 -8.28 -3.77
CA LEU A 133 10.79 -7.10 -4.02
C LEU A 133 12.27 -7.46 -4.13
N SER A 134 12.73 -8.46 -3.37
CA SER A 134 14.14 -8.90 -3.40
C SER A 134 14.50 -9.73 -4.64
N ARG A 135 13.50 -10.28 -5.32
CA ARG A 135 13.71 -11.08 -6.55
C ARG A 135 13.52 -10.25 -7.82
N GLY A 136 13.17 -8.99 -7.68
CA GLY A 136 13.07 -8.07 -8.82
C GLY A 136 14.45 -7.66 -9.35
N ASP A 137 14.46 -7.16 -10.58
CA ASP A 137 15.66 -6.60 -11.20
C ASP A 137 15.29 -5.27 -11.87
N PRO A 138 15.72 -4.15 -11.30
CA PRO A 138 16.50 -4.05 -10.06
C PRO A 138 15.66 -4.40 -8.82
N LYS A 139 16.34 -4.72 -7.74
CA LYS A 139 15.68 -4.98 -6.46
C LYS A 139 15.08 -3.68 -5.93
N VAL A 140 13.90 -3.79 -5.31
CA VAL A 140 13.21 -2.67 -4.66
C VAL A 140 13.41 -2.80 -3.16
N GLU A 141 13.94 -1.75 -2.52
CA GLU A 141 14.15 -1.74 -1.07
C GLU A 141 12.81 -1.66 -0.35
N ILE A 142 12.68 -2.32 0.79
CA ILE A 142 11.49 -2.23 1.63
C ILE A 142 11.87 -1.87 3.07
N VAL A 143 11.12 -0.94 3.65
CA VAL A 143 11.12 -0.65 5.09
C VAL A 143 9.79 -1.14 5.62
N GLU A 144 9.82 -2.16 6.49
CA GLU A 144 8.61 -2.79 7.05
C GLU A 144 8.28 -2.24 8.43
N GLU A 145 7.02 -2.40 8.82
CA GLU A 145 6.53 -2.11 10.18
C GLU A 145 6.69 -0.65 10.59
N PHE A 146 6.74 0.24 9.62
CA PHE A 146 6.83 1.68 9.92
C PHE A 146 5.46 2.22 10.34
N MET A 147 5.37 2.73 11.56
CA MET A 147 4.11 3.15 12.18
C MET A 147 3.06 2.01 12.19
N ARG A 148 3.54 0.79 12.51
CA ARG A 148 2.72 -0.42 12.47
C ARG A 148 1.45 -0.31 13.33
N ASP A 149 1.58 0.19 14.55
CA ASP A 149 0.44 0.26 15.48
C ASP A 149 -0.65 1.19 14.96
N GLU A 150 -0.26 2.34 14.44
CA GLU A 150 -1.20 3.30 13.84
C GLU A 150 -1.89 2.71 12.62
N CYS A 151 -1.15 1.97 11.80
CA CYS A 151 -1.73 1.31 10.62
C CYS A 151 -2.65 0.15 11.01
N CYS A 152 -2.28 -0.64 12.01
CA CYS A 152 -3.15 -1.72 12.51
C CYS A 152 -4.45 -1.19 13.10
N SER A 153 -4.43 -0.02 13.72
CA SER A 153 -5.63 0.58 14.30
C SER A 153 -6.72 0.89 13.27
N LEU A 154 -6.34 1.01 12.00
CA LEU A 154 -7.30 1.23 10.92
C LEU A 154 -8.28 0.06 10.75
N PHE A 155 -7.86 -1.16 11.06
CA PHE A 155 -8.72 -2.35 10.96
C PHE A 155 -9.76 -2.35 12.08
N HIS A 156 -9.36 -1.93 13.28
CA HIS A 156 -10.21 -1.99 14.47
C HIS A 156 -11.34 -0.96 14.46
N SER A 157 -11.28 0.02 13.58
CA SER A 157 -12.30 1.06 13.47
C SER A 157 -13.19 0.90 12.24
N SER A 158 -13.10 -0.25 11.57
CA SER A 158 -13.89 -0.56 10.36
C SER A 158 -15.19 -1.27 10.72
#